data_06d1af37953548e9931a7dc134ddebaa
#
_entry.id   06d1af37953548e9931a7dc134ddebaa
#
_cell.length_a   1.000
_cell.length_b   1.000
_cell.length_c   1.000
_cell.angle_alpha   90.00
_cell.angle_beta   90.00
_cell.angle_gamma   90.00
#
_symmetry.space_group_name_H-M   'P 1'
#
loop_
_entity.id
_entity.type
_entity.pdbx_description
1 polymer ?
#
loop_
_entity_poly.entity_id
_entity_poly.type
_entity_poly.pdbx_seq_one_letter_code
_entity_poly.pdbx_strand_id
1 'polypeptide(L)'
;LMIINNVSTAIALDIGIKMLGHSSFTEITQSTKKLCSFDVQFSEGLSQGKNIVISCMSGVGIAEKIQEMMKSVFGDCGLDFITMDYKELIRVLGEKGEKSFEQTLLILTTSSLSEGVKTPWLSMYDVLDGSGEQVLWDSLKTVINPERFEVLKREFVKFFSMEGIVSRLQFLNPAVVVQEVELILMRYEQYYTLEMSGYVRLNLYMHIAFMFERLMIAQDD
;
A
#
# COMPACT_ATOMS: atom_id res chain seq x y z
N LEU A 1 1.73 -1.41 -14.57
CA LEU A 1 3.04 -0.92 -15.08
C LEU A 1 4.21 -1.85 -14.73
N MET A 2 4.21 -2.49 -13.56
CA MET A 2 5.24 -3.50 -13.22
C MET A 2 5.21 -4.73 -14.14
N ILE A 3 4.05 -5.15 -14.60
CA ILE A 3 3.91 -6.27 -15.55
C ILE A 3 4.62 -5.94 -16.88
N ILE A 4 4.58 -4.68 -17.32
CA ILE A 4 5.25 -4.22 -18.54
C ILE A 4 6.77 -4.35 -18.42
N ASN A 5 7.37 -4.04 -17.27
CA ASN A 5 8.81 -4.18 -17.07
C ASN A 5 9.28 -5.63 -17.12
N ASN A 6 8.57 -6.56 -16.48
CA ASN A 6 8.93 -7.99 -16.51
C ASN A 6 8.78 -8.58 -17.92
N VAL A 7 7.73 -8.19 -18.65
CA VAL A 7 7.51 -8.62 -20.03
C VAL A 7 8.59 -8.03 -20.96
N SER A 8 8.92 -6.74 -20.83
CA SER A 8 9.98 -6.12 -21.60
C SER A 8 11.35 -6.78 -21.40
N THR A 9 11.66 -7.15 -20.15
CA THR A 9 12.89 -7.87 -19.82
C THR A 9 12.89 -9.29 -20.40
N ALA A 10 11.78 -10.01 -20.31
CA ALA A 10 11.64 -11.35 -20.90
C ALA A 10 11.79 -11.32 -22.43
N ILE A 11 11.18 -10.33 -23.09
CA ILE A 11 11.30 -10.10 -24.54
C ILE A 11 12.76 -9.81 -24.92
N ALA A 12 13.43 -8.90 -24.20
CA ALA A 12 14.81 -8.54 -24.47
C ALA A 12 15.77 -9.74 -24.30
N LEU A 13 15.55 -10.56 -23.27
CA LEU A 13 16.32 -11.80 -23.06
C LEU A 13 16.06 -12.83 -24.18
N ASP A 14 14.81 -13.05 -24.56
CA ASP A 14 14.46 -14.00 -25.64
C ASP A 14 15.09 -13.60 -26.99
N ILE A 15 15.02 -12.30 -27.31
CA ILE A 15 15.67 -11.73 -28.50
C ILE A 15 17.21 -11.94 -28.43
N GLY A 16 17.82 -11.61 -27.29
CA GLY A 16 19.26 -11.75 -27.08
C GLY A 16 19.73 -13.20 -27.23
N ILE A 17 19.04 -14.16 -26.63
CA ILE A 17 19.36 -15.59 -26.73
C ILE A 17 19.25 -16.08 -28.19
N LYS A 18 18.20 -15.66 -28.91
CA LYS A 18 18.00 -16.07 -30.31
C LYS A 18 18.98 -15.44 -31.25
N MET A 19 19.39 -14.21 -31.02
CA MET A 19 20.47 -13.57 -31.79
C MET A 19 21.79 -14.28 -31.61
N LEU A 20 22.13 -14.70 -30.39
CA LEU A 20 23.35 -15.50 -30.10
C LEU A 20 23.25 -16.89 -30.70
N GLY A 21 22.05 -17.47 -30.84
CA GLY A 21 21.80 -18.76 -31.47
C GLY A 21 21.69 -18.72 -33.00
N HIS A 22 21.97 -17.58 -33.63
CA HIS A 22 21.85 -17.37 -35.08
C HIS A 22 20.46 -17.63 -35.66
N SER A 23 19.39 -17.40 -34.86
CA SER A 23 18.02 -17.49 -35.35
C SER A 23 17.73 -16.42 -36.42
N SER A 24 16.88 -16.74 -37.38
CA SER A 24 16.49 -15.80 -38.41
C SER A 24 15.62 -14.66 -37.86
N PHE A 25 15.64 -13.50 -38.49
CA PHE A 25 14.81 -12.36 -38.11
C PHE A 25 13.32 -12.71 -38.04
N THR A 26 12.85 -13.60 -38.95
CA THR A 26 11.46 -14.06 -38.98
C THR A 26 11.11 -14.88 -37.74
N GLU A 27 11.99 -15.78 -37.30
CA GLU A 27 11.77 -16.60 -36.10
C GLU A 27 11.76 -15.73 -34.83
N ILE A 28 12.67 -14.76 -34.74
CA ILE A 28 12.72 -13.80 -33.64
C ILE A 28 11.40 -13.01 -33.58
N THR A 29 10.93 -12.50 -34.75
CA THR A 29 9.70 -11.71 -34.82
C THR A 29 8.46 -12.51 -34.44
N GLN A 30 8.36 -13.77 -34.88
CA GLN A 30 7.24 -14.65 -34.55
C GLN A 30 7.22 -14.99 -33.04
N SER A 31 8.37 -15.23 -32.44
CA SER A 31 8.47 -15.49 -31.03
C SER A 31 8.12 -14.28 -30.19
N THR A 32 8.65 -13.10 -30.56
CA THR A 32 8.33 -11.85 -29.89
C THR A 32 6.82 -11.54 -29.98
N LYS A 33 6.20 -11.79 -31.12
CA LYS A 33 4.72 -11.65 -31.26
C LYS A 33 3.96 -12.59 -30.33
N LYS A 34 4.43 -13.83 -30.12
CA LYS A 34 3.80 -14.75 -29.15
C LYS A 34 3.94 -14.27 -27.70
N LEU A 35 5.09 -13.69 -27.34
CA LEU A 35 5.30 -13.09 -26.02
C LEU A 35 4.52 -11.79 -25.84
N CYS A 36 4.22 -11.07 -26.94
CA CYS A 36 3.43 -9.84 -26.93
C CYS A 36 1.94 -10.06 -27.19
N SER A 37 1.51 -11.29 -27.50
CA SER A 37 0.07 -11.60 -27.58
C SER A 37 -0.50 -11.67 -26.17
N PHE A 38 -0.78 -10.51 -25.60
CA PHE A 38 -1.67 -10.40 -24.47
C PHE A 38 -3.08 -10.70 -25.01
N ASP A 39 -3.69 -11.78 -24.59
CA ASP A 39 -5.12 -11.81 -24.47
C ASP A 39 -5.47 -10.80 -23.37
N VAL A 40 -5.68 -9.57 -23.78
CA VAL A 40 -6.46 -8.65 -22.99
C VAL A 40 -7.87 -9.21 -23.06
N GLN A 41 -8.14 -10.21 -22.26
CA GLN A 41 -9.50 -10.54 -21.91
C GLN A 41 -9.96 -9.31 -21.09
N PHE A 42 -10.51 -8.33 -21.81
CA PHE A 42 -11.54 -7.51 -21.21
C PHE A 42 -12.64 -8.51 -20.87
N SER A 43 -12.60 -9.00 -19.64
CA SER A 43 -13.75 -9.66 -19.07
C SER A 43 -14.82 -8.57 -18.97
N GLU A 44 -15.65 -8.43 -20.03
CA GLU A 44 -16.96 -7.76 -19.97
C GLU A 44 -17.90 -8.48 -18.98
N GLY A 45 -17.34 -9.12 -17.99
CA GLY A 45 -17.98 -9.89 -16.97
C GLY A 45 -17.19 -9.90 -15.68
N LEU A 46 -16.28 -8.93 -15.47
CA LEU A 46 -15.88 -8.63 -14.11
C LEU A 46 -17.15 -8.19 -13.39
N SER A 47 -17.69 -9.15 -12.62
CA SER A 47 -18.59 -8.89 -11.53
C SER A 47 -18.30 -7.51 -11.00
N GLN A 48 -19.32 -6.72 -10.74
CA GLN A 48 -19.29 -5.43 -10.08
C GLN A 48 -18.34 -5.48 -8.88
N GLY A 49 -17.03 -5.40 -9.14
CA GLY A 49 -15.96 -5.55 -8.16
C GLY A 49 -16.00 -4.36 -7.24
N LYS A 50 -16.18 -4.63 -5.95
CA LYS A 50 -16.02 -3.60 -4.93
C LYS A 50 -14.59 -3.12 -4.96
N ASN A 51 -14.38 -1.84 -4.80
CA ASN A 51 -13.05 -1.26 -4.81
C ASN A 51 -12.77 -0.39 -3.58
N ILE A 52 -11.50 -0.15 -3.32
CA ILE A 52 -11.01 0.83 -2.36
C ILE A 52 -10.23 1.88 -3.13
N VAL A 53 -10.57 3.13 -2.92
CA VAL A 53 -9.83 4.27 -3.48
C VAL A 53 -8.81 4.74 -2.46
N ILE A 54 -7.55 4.87 -2.89
CA ILE A 54 -6.45 5.34 -2.04
C ILE A 54 -5.91 6.62 -2.64
N SER A 55 -5.95 7.70 -1.87
CA SER A 55 -5.54 9.02 -2.34
C SER A 55 -4.58 9.69 -1.36
N CYS A 56 -3.50 10.28 -1.88
CA CYS A 56 -2.50 10.92 -1.06
C CYS A 56 -2.14 12.32 -1.60
N MET A 57 -2.01 13.29 -0.68
CA MET A 57 -1.56 14.64 -1.03
C MET A 57 -0.08 14.68 -1.47
N SER A 58 0.73 13.76 -0.98
CA SER A 58 2.15 13.63 -1.35
C SER A 58 2.37 13.01 -2.74
N GLY A 59 1.27 12.70 -3.44
CA GLY A 59 1.29 12.12 -4.78
C GLY A 59 0.96 10.63 -4.83
N VAL A 60 0.86 10.12 -6.05
CA VAL A 60 0.42 8.73 -6.32
C VAL A 60 1.40 7.70 -5.76
N GLY A 61 2.69 8.01 -5.66
CA GLY A 61 3.70 7.06 -5.18
C GLY A 61 3.47 6.54 -3.76
N ILE A 62 2.99 7.39 -2.84
CA ILE A 62 2.62 6.95 -1.48
C ILE A 62 1.33 6.13 -1.53
N ALA A 63 0.35 6.52 -2.35
CA ALA A 63 -0.88 5.77 -2.52
C ALA A 63 -0.61 4.37 -3.10
N GLU A 64 0.33 4.22 -4.03
CA GLU A 64 0.75 2.93 -4.59
C GLU A 64 1.42 2.04 -3.54
N LYS A 65 2.28 2.57 -2.69
CA LYS A 65 2.89 1.80 -1.60
C LYS A 65 1.83 1.32 -0.58
N ILE A 66 0.85 2.17 -0.25
CA ILE A 66 -0.26 1.77 0.62
C ILE A 66 -1.11 0.69 -0.07
N GLN A 67 -1.35 0.80 -1.37
CA GLN A 67 -2.02 -0.23 -2.15
C GLN A 67 -1.27 -1.57 -2.06
N GLU A 68 0.05 -1.57 -2.23
CA GLU A 68 0.88 -2.79 -2.13
C GLU A 68 0.78 -3.41 -0.73
N MET A 69 0.87 -2.61 0.31
CA MET A 69 0.67 -3.06 1.69
C MET A 69 -0.72 -3.67 1.88
N MET A 70 -1.78 -2.97 1.45
CA MET A 70 -3.14 -3.49 1.57
C MET A 70 -3.33 -4.79 0.78
N LYS A 71 -2.83 -4.87 -0.46
CA LYS A 71 -2.87 -6.11 -1.25
C LYS A 71 -2.19 -7.28 -0.56
N SER A 72 -1.10 -7.04 0.15
CA SER A 72 -0.40 -8.09 0.91
C SER A 72 -1.26 -8.64 2.06
N VAL A 73 -2.04 -7.78 2.72
CA VAL A 73 -2.94 -8.16 3.83
C VAL A 73 -4.21 -8.83 3.31
N PHE A 74 -4.82 -8.28 2.27
CA PHE A 74 -6.08 -8.79 1.74
C PHE A 74 -5.91 -10.08 0.94
N GLY A 75 -4.76 -10.26 0.27
CA GLY A 75 -4.54 -11.37 -0.65
C GLY A 75 -5.50 -11.29 -1.85
N ASP A 76 -5.84 -12.44 -2.40
CA ASP A 76 -6.76 -12.54 -3.56
C ASP A 76 -8.21 -12.63 -3.07
N CYS A 77 -8.77 -11.48 -2.64
CA CYS A 77 -10.15 -11.38 -2.15
C CYS A 77 -11.13 -10.80 -3.18
N GLY A 78 -10.70 -10.63 -4.43
CA GLY A 78 -11.54 -10.05 -5.49
C GLY A 78 -11.85 -8.56 -5.30
N LEU A 79 -11.02 -7.85 -4.53
CA LEU A 79 -11.14 -6.43 -4.25
C LEU A 79 -10.17 -5.65 -5.14
N ASP A 80 -10.67 -4.64 -5.84
CA ASP A 80 -9.85 -3.75 -6.64
C ASP A 80 -9.36 -2.56 -5.81
N PHE A 81 -8.15 -2.10 -6.10
CA PHE A 81 -7.54 -0.93 -5.46
C PHE A 81 -7.24 0.11 -6.52
N ILE A 82 -7.79 1.30 -6.35
CA ILE A 82 -7.62 2.44 -7.27
C ILE A 82 -6.77 3.49 -6.56
N THR A 83 -5.62 3.83 -7.13
CA THR A 83 -4.75 4.89 -6.60
C THR A 83 -4.88 6.15 -7.43
N MET A 84 -4.97 7.30 -6.76
CA MET A 84 -4.98 8.60 -7.42
C MET A 84 -4.38 9.68 -6.51
N ASP A 85 -3.96 10.79 -7.08
CA ASP A 85 -3.58 11.93 -6.25
C ASP A 85 -4.82 12.64 -5.68
N TYR A 86 -4.61 13.45 -4.64
CA TYR A 86 -5.71 14.12 -3.95
C TYR A 86 -6.45 15.13 -4.84
N LYS A 87 -5.74 15.81 -5.74
CA LYS A 87 -6.36 16.79 -6.66
C LYS A 87 -7.29 16.08 -7.64
N GLU A 88 -6.85 14.93 -8.14
CA GLU A 88 -7.65 14.10 -9.03
C GLU A 88 -8.91 13.57 -8.31
N LEU A 89 -8.78 13.12 -7.06
CA LEU A 89 -9.92 12.69 -6.25
C LEU A 89 -10.95 13.82 -6.12
N ILE A 90 -10.52 15.02 -5.73
CA ILE A 90 -11.42 16.18 -5.59
C ILE A 90 -12.04 16.57 -6.94
N ARG A 91 -11.27 16.50 -8.04
CA ARG A 91 -11.78 16.77 -9.37
C ARG A 91 -12.88 15.78 -9.77
N VAL A 92 -12.64 14.48 -9.55
CA VAL A 92 -13.63 13.42 -9.88
C VAL A 92 -14.90 13.57 -9.03
N LEU A 93 -14.77 13.87 -7.74
CA LEU A 93 -15.91 14.14 -6.86
C LEU A 93 -16.71 15.36 -7.31
N GLY A 94 -16.03 16.42 -7.77
CA GLY A 94 -16.68 17.65 -8.23
C GLY A 94 -17.33 17.51 -9.62
N GLU A 95 -16.68 16.89 -10.58
CA GLU A 95 -17.14 16.82 -11.96
C GLU A 95 -18.14 15.69 -12.22
N LYS A 96 -17.85 14.49 -11.71
CA LYS A 96 -18.66 13.29 -11.97
C LYS A 96 -19.59 12.93 -10.82
N GLY A 97 -19.38 13.58 -9.68
CA GLY A 97 -20.13 13.32 -8.45
C GLY A 97 -19.90 11.92 -7.89
N GLU A 98 -20.68 11.56 -6.91
CA GLU A 98 -20.55 10.27 -6.19
C GLU A 98 -20.85 9.02 -7.02
N LYS A 99 -21.50 9.18 -8.18
CA LYS A 99 -21.80 8.04 -9.08
C LYS A 99 -20.53 7.29 -9.52
N SER A 100 -19.40 8.00 -9.56
CA SER A 100 -18.10 7.36 -9.88
C SER A 100 -17.59 6.43 -8.78
N PHE A 101 -18.19 6.49 -7.59
CA PHE A 101 -17.78 5.74 -6.40
C PHE A 101 -18.87 4.79 -5.89
N GLU A 102 -19.89 4.48 -6.69
CA GLU A 102 -21.02 3.59 -6.28
C GLU A 102 -20.53 2.19 -5.86
N GLN A 103 -19.41 1.73 -6.41
CA GLN A 103 -18.81 0.44 -6.07
C GLN A 103 -17.67 0.54 -5.06
N THR A 104 -17.38 1.75 -4.58
CA THR A 104 -16.30 2.01 -3.65
C THR A 104 -16.75 1.71 -2.23
N LEU A 105 -16.07 0.77 -1.57
CA LEU A 105 -16.31 0.43 -0.16
C LEU A 105 -15.79 1.53 0.76
N LEU A 106 -14.65 2.10 0.41
CA LEU A 106 -13.93 3.05 1.23
C LEU A 106 -13.01 3.92 0.39
N ILE A 107 -12.97 5.20 0.70
CA ILE A 107 -11.94 6.13 0.22
C ILE A 107 -10.97 6.36 1.38
N LEU A 108 -9.73 5.93 1.22
CA LEU A 108 -8.62 6.23 2.14
C LEU A 108 -7.85 7.44 1.63
N THR A 109 -7.70 8.46 2.45
CA THR A 109 -7.01 9.69 2.05
C THR A 109 -6.07 10.17 3.16
N THR A 110 -5.05 10.95 2.82
CA THR A 110 -4.18 11.64 3.79
C THR A 110 -4.71 13.02 4.19
N SER A 111 -5.88 13.43 3.67
CA SER A 111 -6.49 14.72 3.96
C SER A 111 -7.99 14.57 4.14
N SER A 112 -8.61 15.51 4.81
CA SER A 112 -10.06 15.51 5.00
C SER A 112 -10.79 15.80 3.68
N LEU A 113 -11.89 15.11 3.45
CA LEU A 113 -12.83 15.43 2.37
C LEU A 113 -13.89 16.42 2.87
N SER A 114 -14.52 17.12 1.94
CA SER A 114 -15.59 18.06 2.26
C SER A 114 -16.81 17.34 2.86
N GLU A 115 -17.54 18.03 3.73
CA GLU A 115 -18.84 17.58 4.19
C GLU A 115 -19.78 17.39 2.99
N GLY A 116 -20.42 16.23 2.88
CA GLY A 116 -21.34 15.92 1.79
C GLY A 116 -20.94 14.72 0.93
N VAL A 117 -19.75 14.19 1.09
CA VAL A 117 -19.35 12.92 0.45
C VAL A 117 -20.05 11.77 1.19
N LYS A 118 -20.92 11.03 0.49
CA LYS A 118 -21.70 9.90 1.07
C LYS A 118 -20.95 8.59 1.05
N THR A 119 -20.06 8.41 0.07
CA THR A 119 -19.17 7.25 0.04
C THR A 119 -18.34 7.22 1.32
N PRO A 120 -18.27 6.10 2.04
CA PRO A 120 -17.46 6.00 3.23
C PRO A 120 -16.03 6.47 2.94
N TRP A 121 -15.54 7.39 3.74
CA TRP A 121 -14.16 7.86 3.62
C TRP A 121 -13.51 7.99 4.98
N LEU A 122 -12.20 7.90 4.99
CA LEU A 122 -11.42 7.92 6.20
C LEU A 122 -10.06 8.57 5.95
N SER A 123 -9.65 9.42 6.85
CA SER A 123 -8.27 9.86 6.88
C SER A 123 -7.38 8.71 7.39
N MET A 124 -6.24 8.54 6.77
CA MET A 124 -5.27 7.55 7.22
C MET A 124 -4.76 7.84 8.64
N TYR A 125 -4.80 9.11 9.06
CA TYR A 125 -4.47 9.50 10.43
C TYR A 125 -5.52 9.03 11.44
N ASP A 126 -6.81 8.99 11.06
CA ASP A 126 -7.87 8.46 11.91
C ASP A 126 -7.76 6.92 12.10
N VAL A 127 -7.11 6.24 11.13
CA VAL A 127 -6.76 4.82 11.31
C VAL A 127 -5.65 4.67 12.36
N LEU A 128 -4.65 5.56 12.34
CA LEU A 128 -3.50 5.50 13.24
C LEU A 128 -3.86 5.82 14.68
N ASP A 129 -4.73 6.80 14.91
CA ASP A 129 -5.15 7.20 16.26
C ASP A 129 -6.32 6.37 16.80
N GLY A 130 -6.93 5.54 15.94
CA GLY A 130 -8.03 4.64 16.28
C GLY A 130 -9.42 5.28 16.20
N SER A 131 -9.52 6.59 15.95
CA SER A 131 -10.83 7.28 15.84
C SER A 131 -11.67 6.78 14.66
N GLY A 132 -11.00 6.32 13.60
CA GLY A 132 -11.62 5.79 12.39
C GLY A 132 -11.84 4.29 12.38
N GLU A 133 -11.50 3.55 13.44
CA GLU A 133 -11.53 2.09 13.46
C GLU A 133 -12.91 1.51 13.12
N GLN A 134 -13.97 2.09 13.66
CA GLN A 134 -15.34 1.63 13.41
C GLN A 134 -15.74 1.81 11.93
N VAL A 135 -15.42 2.95 11.34
CA VAL A 135 -15.70 3.23 9.92
C VAL A 135 -14.90 2.27 9.03
N LEU A 136 -13.63 2.04 9.36
CA LEU A 136 -12.77 1.10 8.66
C LEU A 136 -13.34 -0.32 8.71
N TRP A 137 -13.70 -0.79 9.90
CA TRP A 137 -14.29 -2.11 10.09
C TRP A 137 -15.60 -2.27 9.34
N ASP A 138 -16.53 -1.33 9.49
CA ASP A 138 -17.84 -1.39 8.84
C ASP A 138 -17.75 -1.42 7.32
N SER A 139 -16.75 -0.73 6.76
CA SER A 139 -16.48 -0.73 5.31
C SER A 139 -15.88 -2.06 4.83
N LEU A 140 -15.08 -2.73 5.65
CA LEU A 140 -14.27 -3.88 5.24
C LEU A 140 -14.73 -5.24 5.75
N LYS A 141 -15.61 -5.32 6.76
CA LYS A 141 -16.07 -6.56 7.39
C LYS A 141 -16.69 -7.58 6.44
N THR A 142 -17.12 -7.15 5.24
CA THR A 142 -17.66 -8.06 4.22
C THR A 142 -16.57 -8.72 3.36
N VAL A 143 -15.34 -8.24 3.43
CA VAL A 143 -14.22 -8.68 2.59
C VAL A 143 -13.03 -9.21 3.37
N ILE A 144 -12.92 -8.89 4.66
CA ILE A 144 -11.89 -9.43 5.55
C ILE A 144 -12.49 -9.94 6.86
N ASN A 145 -11.80 -10.90 7.48
CA ASN A 145 -12.13 -11.39 8.81
C ASN A 145 -11.45 -10.51 9.91
N PRO A 146 -11.86 -10.65 11.18
CA PRO A 146 -11.28 -9.86 12.27
C PRO A 146 -9.77 -10.02 12.43
N GLU A 147 -9.23 -11.22 12.21
CA GLU A 147 -7.78 -11.45 12.32
C GLU A 147 -6.98 -10.66 11.30
N ARG A 148 -7.43 -10.66 10.04
CA ARG A 148 -6.82 -9.85 8.97
C ARG A 148 -7.01 -8.35 9.21
N PHE A 149 -8.11 -7.95 9.84
CA PHE A 149 -8.33 -6.56 10.21
C PHE A 149 -7.28 -6.08 11.22
N GLU A 150 -6.96 -6.88 12.23
CA GLU A 150 -5.88 -6.57 13.18
C GLU A 150 -4.50 -6.50 12.50
N VAL A 151 -4.25 -7.39 11.55
CA VAL A 151 -3.03 -7.32 10.73
C VAL A 151 -2.98 -6.02 9.93
N LEU A 152 -4.09 -5.63 9.31
CA LEU A 152 -4.20 -4.38 8.53
C LEU A 152 -3.85 -3.16 9.38
N LYS A 153 -4.42 -3.04 10.57
CA LYS A 153 -4.13 -1.93 11.50
C LYS A 153 -2.63 -1.85 11.85
N ARG A 154 -2.01 -3.00 12.15
CA ARG A 154 -0.57 -3.05 12.45
C ARG A 154 0.29 -2.65 11.25
N GLU A 155 -0.05 -3.12 10.06
CA GLU A 155 0.70 -2.77 8.85
C GLU A 155 0.56 -1.28 8.50
N PHE A 156 -0.58 -0.65 8.75
CA PHE A 156 -0.71 0.81 8.64
C PHE A 156 0.25 1.54 9.60
N VAL A 157 0.31 1.13 10.86
CA VAL A 157 1.21 1.74 11.85
C VAL A 157 2.67 1.59 11.42
N LYS A 158 3.08 0.40 10.99
CA LYS A 158 4.44 0.16 10.49
C LYS A 158 4.77 1.01 9.28
N PHE A 159 3.87 1.06 8.30
CA PHE A 159 4.06 1.83 7.08
C PHE A 159 4.32 3.31 7.39
N PHE A 160 3.48 3.94 8.20
CA PHE A 160 3.63 5.35 8.55
C PHE A 160 4.82 5.62 9.48
N SER A 161 5.19 4.65 10.33
CA SER A 161 6.43 4.71 11.12
C SER A 161 7.66 4.71 10.21
N MET A 162 7.69 3.83 9.22
CA MET A 162 8.78 3.77 8.24
C MET A 162 8.93 5.09 7.48
N GLU A 163 7.85 5.63 6.92
CA GLU A 163 7.88 6.90 6.20
C GLU A 163 8.36 8.07 7.10
N GLY A 164 7.96 8.08 8.37
CA GLY A 164 8.39 9.09 9.34
C GLY A 164 9.86 8.96 9.77
N ILE A 165 10.39 7.74 9.81
CA ILE A 165 11.74 7.42 10.28
C ILE A 165 12.77 7.56 9.15
N VAL A 166 12.45 7.09 7.94
CA VAL A 166 13.38 7.07 6.79
C VAL A 166 14.01 8.43 6.51
N SER A 167 13.25 9.51 6.66
CA SER A 167 13.74 10.87 6.39
C SER A 167 14.69 11.42 7.46
N ARG A 168 14.85 10.76 8.60
CA ARG A 168 15.54 11.29 9.79
C ARG A 168 16.70 10.44 10.28
N LEU A 169 16.76 9.16 9.92
CA LEU A 169 17.88 8.29 10.25
C LEU A 169 18.98 8.41 9.19
N GLN A 170 20.22 8.55 9.65
CA GLN A 170 21.42 8.65 8.81
C GLN A 170 22.31 7.41 8.93
N PHE A 171 22.40 6.83 10.12
CA PHE A 171 23.31 5.71 10.43
C PHE A 171 22.59 4.37 10.53
N LEU A 172 21.34 4.37 10.94
CA LEU A 172 20.56 3.15 11.15
C LEU A 172 19.68 2.82 9.95
N ASN A 173 19.55 1.54 9.65
CA ASN A 173 18.57 1.07 8.66
C ASN A 173 17.16 1.10 9.25
N PRO A 174 16.25 1.97 8.74
CA PRO A 174 14.90 2.12 9.30
C PRO A 174 14.11 0.81 9.35
N ALA A 175 14.24 -0.04 8.32
CA ALA A 175 13.50 -1.31 8.25
C ALA A 175 13.92 -2.25 9.38
N VAL A 176 15.22 -2.34 9.65
CA VAL A 176 15.75 -3.18 10.75
C VAL A 176 15.27 -2.64 12.09
N VAL A 177 15.36 -1.32 12.30
CA VAL A 177 14.92 -0.69 13.56
C VAL A 177 13.44 -0.95 13.82
N VAL A 178 12.57 -0.73 12.84
CA VAL A 178 11.13 -0.95 13.00
C VAL A 178 10.84 -2.43 13.29
N GLN A 179 11.53 -3.36 12.62
CA GLN A 179 11.36 -4.79 12.85
C GLN A 179 11.77 -5.20 14.27
N GLU A 180 12.92 -4.74 14.75
CA GLU A 180 13.40 -5.06 16.11
C GLU A 180 12.50 -4.44 17.20
N VAL A 181 12.08 -3.20 17.01
CA VAL A 181 11.14 -2.56 17.93
C VAL A 181 9.80 -3.28 17.95
N GLU A 182 9.29 -3.72 16.81
CA GLU A 182 8.06 -4.53 16.74
C GLU A 182 8.17 -5.78 17.62
N LEU A 183 9.27 -6.53 17.47
CA LEU A 183 9.49 -7.74 18.27
C LEU A 183 9.52 -7.45 19.78
N ILE A 184 10.12 -6.32 20.18
CA ILE A 184 10.16 -5.89 21.58
C ILE A 184 8.75 -5.55 22.06
N LEU A 185 7.99 -4.75 21.29
CA LEU A 185 6.63 -4.34 21.64
C LEU A 185 5.69 -5.54 21.75
N MET A 186 5.75 -6.49 20.82
CA MET A 186 4.96 -7.72 20.85
C MET A 186 5.23 -8.53 22.14
N ARG A 187 6.52 -8.68 22.52
CA ARG A 187 6.90 -9.38 23.75
C ARG A 187 6.40 -8.64 24.99
N TYR A 188 6.48 -7.31 24.98
CA TYR A 188 6.02 -6.46 26.06
C TYR A 188 4.50 -6.57 26.27
N GLU A 189 3.73 -6.48 25.18
CA GLU A 189 2.27 -6.66 25.22
C GLU A 189 1.88 -8.04 25.74
N GLN A 190 2.57 -9.07 25.25
CA GLN A 190 2.31 -10.45 25.70
C GLN A 190 2.63 -10.64 27.19
N TYR A 191 3.74 -10.10 27.66
CA TYR A 191 4.17 -10.25 29.04
C TYR A 191 3.25 -9.52 30.02
N TYR A 192 2.84 -8.31 29.68
CA TYR A 192 2.01 -7.46 30.54
C TYR A 192 0.50 -7.60 30.24
N THR A 193 0.12 -8.41 29.26
CA THR A 193 -1.28 -8.56 28.81
C THR A 193 -1.89 -7.20 28.45
N LEU A 194 -1.13 -6.37 27.73
CA LEU A 194 -1.50 -5.03 27.30
C LEU A 194 -1.78 -5.05 25.79
N GLU A 195 -2.64 -4.17 25.34
CA GLU A 195 -2.82 -3.86 23.94
C GLU A 195 -2.50 -2.38 23.72
N MET A 196 -1.50 -2.09 22.90
CA MET A 196 -1.11 -0.72 22.58
C MET A 196 -1.89 -0.23 21.37
N SER A 197 -2.46 0.98 21.46
CA SER A 197 -3.07 1.63 20.31
C SER A 197 -2.03 1.90 19.21
N GLY A 198 -2.50 2.00 17.95
CA GLY A 198 -1.64 2.31 16.82
C GLY A 198 -0.82 3.58 17.01
N TYR A 199 -1.41 4.62 17.62
CA TYR A 199 -0.73 5.87 17.94
C TYR A 199 0.42 5.69 18.95
N VAL A 200 0.21 4.89 20.01
CA VAL A 200 1.26 4.59 21.00
C VAL A 200 2.41 3.82 20.33
N ARG A 201 2.09 2.81 19.49
CA ARG A 201 3.09 2.06 18.74
C ARG A 201 3.90 2.96 17.80
N LEU A 202 3.23 3.82 17.01
CA LEU A 202 3.88 4.77 16.12
C LEU A 202 4.89 5.66 16.87
N ASN A 203 4.47 6.23 18.01
CA ASN A 203 5.34 7.06 18.84
C ASN A 203 6.54 6.27 19.38
N LEU A 204 6.33 5.05 19.87
CA LEU A 204 7.41 4.20 20.37
C LEU A 204 8.42 3.85 19.28
N TYR A 205 7.98 3.49 18.07
CA TYR A 205 8.89 3.27 16.93
C TYR A 205 9.78 4.48 16.69
N MET A 206 9.17 5.67 16.59
CA MET A 206 9.91 6.90 16.35
C MET A 206 10.87 7.25 17.50
N HIS A 207 10.41 7.19 18.74
CA HIS A 207 11.23 7.54 19.90
C HIS A 207 12.42 6.59 20.07
N ILE A 208 12.19 5.29 19.94
CA ILE A 208 13.25 4.29 20.06
C ILE A 208 14.25 4.42 18.91
N ALA A 209 13.77 4.60 17.68
CA ALA A 209 14.63 4.80 16.52
C ALA A 209 15.55 6.01 16.69
N PHE A 210 15.00 7.17 17.10
CA PHE A 210 15.80 8.38 17.31
C PHE A 210 16.69 8.32 18.54
N MET A 211 16.32 7.53 19.54
CA MET A 211 17.20 7.28 20.68
C MET A 211 18.44 6.50 20.24
N PHE A 212 18.27 5.41 19.49
CA PHE A 212 19.39 4.64 18.98
C PHE A 212 20.28 5.45 18.04
N GLU A 213 19.69 6.24 17.13
CA GLU A 213 20.47 7.12 16.26
C GLU A 213 21.37 8.08 17.06
N ARG A 214 20.83 8.71 18.10
CA ARG A 214 21.59 9.60 18.99
C ARG A 214 22.70 8.88 19.74
N LEU A 215 22.46 7.64 20.19
CA LEU A 215 23.49 6.84 20.86
C LEU A 215 24.63 6.46 19.92
N MET A 216 24.32 6.17 18.65
CA MET A 216 25.35 5.89 17.64
C MET A 216 26.20 7.13 17.37
N ILE A 217 25.58 8.29 17.19
CA ILE A 217 26.30 9.55 16.97
C ILE A 217 27.21 9.88 18.16
N ALA A 218 26.71 9.69 19.40
CA ALA A 218 27.49 10.00 20.61
C ALA A 218 28.65 9.02 20.88
N GLN A 219 28.73 7.89 20.19
CA GLN A 219 29.84 6.94 20.28
C GLN A 219 30.97 7.24 19.29
N ASP A 220 30.67 8.01 18.25
CA ASP A 220 31.64 8.42 17.23
C ASP A 220 32.35 9.74 17.55
N ASP A 221 31.93 10.47 18.61
CA ASP A 221 32.58 11.66 19.19
C ASP A 221 33.49 11.26 20.38
#